data_b5dd43f6cd425c3226e6a7701eff6324
#
_entry.id   b5dd43f6cd425c3226e6a7701eff6324
#
_cell.length_a   1.000
_cell.length_b   1.000
_cell.length_c   1.000
_cell.angle_alpha   90.00
_cell.angle_beta   90.00
_cell.angle_gamma   90.00
#
_symmetry.space_group_name_H-M   'P 1'
#
loop_
_entity.id
_entity.type
_entity.pdbx_description
1 polymer ?
#
loop_
_entity_poly.entity_id
_entity_poly.type
_entity_poly.pdbx_seq_one_letter_code
_entity_poly.pdbx_strand_id
1 'polypeptide(L)'
;IALIFGSIIIYTGVKIIRSSIAGIMDEADEDLIERFVDEVNRHRKSSWVDLHKVRFIKYGNHMHLDCHLTLPWYLTLRDAHKELDAFEKILFSKFGNNFEMFVHTDDCLPESCEICPLKACVHRERRFVDRVEWTKDIIILDKKHSIEDIKNPVPYNESENPAITQLTTDLKEHGALENEHHDNVK
;
A
#
# COMPACT_ATOMS: atom_id res chain seq x y z
N ILE A 1 -31.22 1.61 36.51
CA ILE A 1 -31.59 0.91 35.26
C ILE A 1 -31.37 1.85 34.08
N ALA A 2 -31.90 3.10 34.04
CA ALA A 2 -31.77 4.03 32.92
C ALA A 2 -30.32 4.36 32.58
N LEU A 3 -29.45 4.57 33.57
CA LEU A 3 -28.01 4.84 33.33
C LEU A 3 -27.29 3.67 32.70
N ILE A 4 -27.66 2.43 33.06
CA ILE A 4 -27.05 1.22 32.47
C ILE A 4 -27.44 1.12 31.00
N PHE A 5 -28.72 1.29 30.68
CA PHE A 5 -29.17 1.23 29.27
C PHE A 5 -28.59 2.40 28.46
N GLY A 6 -28.54 3.60 29.04
CA GLY A 6 -27.90 4.76 28.41
C GLY A 6 -26.42 4.50 28.05
N SER A 7 -25.67 3.94 28.98
CA SER A 7 -24.27 3.58 28.76
C SER A 7 -24.07 2.52 27.65
N ILE A 8 -24.95 1.52 27.62
CA ILE A 8 -24.92 0.49 26.56
C ILE A 8 -25.20 1.11 25.18
N ILE A 9 -26.19 2.01 25.10
CA ILE A 9 -26.53 2.68 23.83
C ILE A 9 -25.36 3.54 23.35
N ILE A 10 -24.78 4.34 24.24
CA ILE A 10 -23.62 5.19 23.91
C ILE A 10 -22.44 4.33 23.45
N TYR A 11 -22.10 3.29 24.19
CA TYR A 11 -21.00 2.38 23.81
C TYR A 11 -21.23 1.74 22.43
N THR A 12 -22.44 1.24 22.19
CA THR A 12 -22.79 0.63 20.91
C THR A 12 -22.75 1.65 19.77
N GLY A 13 -23.26 2.86 20.00
CA GLY A 13 -23.23 3.96 19.03
C GLY A 13 -21.81 4.35 18.65
N VAL A 14 -20.93 4.55 19.63
CA VAL A 14 -19.52 4.86 19.41
C VAL A 14 -18.82 3.74 18.65
N LYS A 15 -19.08 2.48 19.00
CA LYS A 15 -18.51 1.31 18.29
C LYS A 15 -18.94 1.27 16.82
N ILE A 16 -20.21 1.53 16.53
CA ILE A 16 -20.73 1.56 15.16
C ILE A 16 -20.11 2.71 14.37
N ILE A 17 -20.06 3.91 14.94
CA ILE A 17 -19.45 5.09 14.31
C ILE A 17 -17.98 4.82 14.01
N ARG A 18 -17.22 4.32 14.97
CA ARG A 18 -15.81 4.00 14.77
C ARG A 18 -15.60 2.97 13.66
N SER A 19 -16.39 1.89 13.65
CA SER A 19 -16.32 0.87 12.59
C SER A 19 -16.68 1.44 11.21
N SER A 20 -17.62 2.38 11.15
CA SER A 20 -18.01 3.03 9.90
C SER A 20 -16.94 3.98 9.40
N ILE A 21 -16.33 4.76 10.30
CA ILE A 21 -15.23 5.67 9.97
C ILE A 21 -14.00 4.89 9.53
N ALA A 22 -13.61 3.82 10.23
CA ALA A 22 -12.50 2.96 9.85
C ALA A 22 -12.69 2.38 8.43
N GLY A 23 -13.92 1.99 8.07
CA GLY A 23 -14.25 1.52 6.72
C GLY A 23 -14.22 2.60 5.63
N ILE A 24 -14.33 3.88 6.00
CA ILE A 24 -14.26 5.02 5.08
C ILE A 24 -12.83 5.58 4.97
N MET A 25 -12.11 5.56 6.10
CA MET A 25 -10.76 6.14 6.21
C MET A 25 -9.64 5.21 5.74
N ASP A 26 -9.98 4.10 5.09
CA ASP A 26 -8.98 3.17 4.52
C ASP A 26 -7.95 2.67 5.55
N GLU A 27 -8.44 2.40 6.79
CA GLU A 27 -7.62 1.78 7.84
C GLU A 27 -7.18 0.42 7.31
N ALA A 28 -5.92 0.34 6.89
CA ALA A 28 -5.36 -0.82 6.25
C ALA A 28 -5.52 -2.04 7.17
N ASP A 29 -6.19 -3.09 6.66
CA ASP A 29 -6.25 -4.39 7.34
C ASP A 29 -4.83 -4.98 7.31
N GLU A 30 -4.06 -4.77 8.38
CA GLU A 30 -2.65 -5.20 8.48
C GLU A 30 -2.48 -6.69 8.20
N ASP A 31 -3.40 -7.53 8.72
CA ASP A 31 -3.40 -8.97 8.46
C ASP A 31 -3.57 -9.29 6.97
N LEU A 32 -4.31 -8.45 6.27
CA LEU A 32 -4.51 -8.59 4.84
C LEU A 32 -3.24 -8.26 4.06
N ILE A 33 -2.57 -7.16 4.42
CA ILE A 33 -1.32 -6.76 3.79
C ILE A 33 -0.24 -7.82 4.03
N GLU A 34 -0.12 -8.35 5.24
CA GLU A 34 0.84 -9.41 5.54
C GLU A 34 0.59 -10.67 4.70
N ARG A 35 -0.66 -11.12 4.60
CA ARG A 35 -1.03 -12.27 3.75
C ARG A 35 -0.75 -12.02 2.27
N PHE A 36 -0.93 -10.79 1.81
CA PHE A 36 -0.59 -10.38 0.44
C PHE A 36 0.92 -10.42 0.21
N VAL A 37 1.70 -9.82 1.12
CA VAL A 37 3.17 -9.82 1.07
C VAL A 37 3.71 -11.25 1.01
N ASP A 38 3.23 -12.12 1.87
CA ASP A 38 3.64 -13.53 1.89
C ASP A 38 3.36 -14.23 0.56
N GLU A 39 2.18 -13.99 -0.02
CA GLU A 39 1.77 -14.63 -1.26
C GLU A 39 2.57 -14.13 -2.45
N VAL A 40 2.78 -12.81 -2.56
CA VAL A 40 3.56 -12.24 -3.67
C VAL A 40 5.04 -12.63 -3.57
N ASN A 41 5.63 -12.62 -2.38
CA ASN A 41 7.02 -13.04 -2.19
C ASN A 41 7.24 -14.52 -2.53
N ARG A 42 6.28 -15.39 -2.18
CA ARG A 42 6.35 -16.83 -2.50
C ARG A 42 6.39 -17.10 -3.99
N HIS A 43 5.71 -16.29 -4.79
CA HIS A 43 5.55 -16.50 -6.23
C HIS A 43 6.31 -15.47 -7.08
N ARG A 44 7.09 -14.59 -6.45
CA ARG A 44 7.79 -13.49 -7.09
C ARG A 44 8.72 -13.96 -8.22
N LYS A 45 8.43 -13.52 -9.43
CA LYS A 45 9.29 -13.78 -10.61
C LYS A 45 10.50 -12.84 -10.65
N SER A 46 11.53 -13.21 -11.40
CA SER A 46 12.70 -12.34 -11.62
C SER A 46 12.38 -11.11 -12.45
N SER A 47 11.33 -11.17 -13.28
CA SER A 47 10.82 -10.06 -14.09
C SER A 47 10.03 -9.04 -13.28
N TRP A 48 9.55 -9.39 -12.08
CA TRP A 48 8.86 -8.47 -11.18
C TRP A 48 9.90 -7.75 -10.34
N VAL A 49 10.38 -6.64 -10.90
CA VAL A 49 11.54 -5.92 -10.38
C VAL A 49 11.21 -5.27 -9.05
N ASP A 50 10.11 -4.52 -9.03
CA ASP A 50 9.65 -3.79 -7.85
C ASP A 50 8.13 -3.80 -7.73
N LEU A 51 7.64 -3.72 -6.49
CA LEU A 51 6.22 -3.58 -6.15
C LEU A 51 6.11 -2.45 -5.13
N HIS A 52 5.32 -1.43 -5.44
CA HIS A 52 5.15 -0.26 -4.59
C HIS A 52 3.73 0.32 -4.69
N LYS A 53 3.42 1.30 -3.86
CA LYS A 53 2.12 1.97 -3.81
C LYS A 53 0.95 0.98 -3.66
N VAL A 54 1.15 -0.05 -2.85
CA VAL A 54 0.10 -1.05 -2.58
C VAL A 54 -0.92 -0.45 -1.63
N ARG A 55 -2.18 -0.42 -2.08
CA ARG A 55 -3.32 0.07 -1.30
C ARG A 55 -4.45 -0.93 -1.36
N PHE A 56 -5.04 -1.22 -0.22
CA PHE A 56 -6.23 -2.03 -0.10
C PHE A 56 -7.40 -1.17 0.33
N ILE A 57 -8.46 -1.17 -0.46
CA ILE A 57 -9.69 -0.43 -0.18
C ILE A 57 -10.81 -1.44 -0.03
N LYS A 58 -11.55 -1.38 1.07
CA LYS A 58 -12.62 -2.31 1.38
C LYS A 58 -13.98 -1.66 1.22
N TYR A 59 -14.77 -2.16 0.29
CA TYR A 59 -16.14 -1.74 0.06
C TYR A 59 -17.11 -2.86 0.47
N GLY A 60 -17.50 -2.88 1.76
CA GLY A 60 -18.34 -3.97 2.28
C GLY A 60 -17.63 -5.33 2.19
N ASN A 61 -18.14 -6.23 1.34
CA ASN A 61 -17.54 -7.55 1.10
C ASN A 61 -16.58 -7.58 -0.09
N HIS A 62 -16.45 -6.48 -0.82
CA HIS A 62 -15.53 -6.36 -1.95
C HIS A 62 -14.23 -5.73 -1.48
N MET A 63 -13.14 -6.30 -1.96
CA MET A 63 -11.80 -5.80 -1.70
C MET A 63 -11.19 -5.32 -3.00
N HIS A 64 -10.73 -4.08 -3.01
CA HIS A 64 -10.03 -3.49 -4.12
C HIS A 64 -8.55 -3.32 -3.77
N LEU A 65 -7.68 -3.82 -4.65
CA LEU A 65 -6.23 -3.64 -4.59
C LEU A 65 -5.81 -2.69 -5.70
N ASP A 66 -5.10 -1.66 -5.31
CA ASP A 66 -4.38 -0.77 -6.21
C ASP A 66 -2.88 -0.89 -5.96
N CYS A 67 -2.08 -1.10 -7.00
CA CYS A 67 -0.63 -1.23 -6.85
C CYS A 67 0.12 -0.92 -8.14
N HIS A 68 1.43 -0.64 -8.00
CA HIS A 68 2.35 -0.46 -9.10
C HIS A 68 3.35 -1.62 -9.16
N LEU A 69 3.46 -2.26 -10.33
CA LEU A 69 4.41 -3.34 -10.58
C LEU A 69 5.42 -2.91 -11.64
N THR A 70 6.69 -2.81 -11.25
CA THR A 70 7.78 -2.47 -12.17
C THR A 70 8.23 -3.69 -12.93
N LEU A 71 8.17 -3.60 -14.26
CA LEU A 71 8.58 -4.63 -15.22
C LEU A 71 9.76 -4.15 -16.07
N PRO A 72 10.49 -5.07 -16.75
CA PRO A 72 11.51 -4.67 -17.71
C PRO A 72 10.93 -3.82 -18.85
N TRP A 73 11.50 -2.65 -19.09
CA TRP A 73 11.00 -1.65 -20.05
C TRP A 73 10.91 -2.16 -21.49
N TYR A 74 11.72 -3.16 -21.85
CA TYR A 74 11.78 -3.71 -23.19
C TYR A 74 10.74 -4.78 -23.48
N LEU A 75 9.88 -5.12 -22.53
CA LEU A 75 8.76 -6.03 -22.77
C LEU A 75 7.77 -5.39 -23.75
N THR A 76 7.30 -6.18 -24.69
CA THR A 76 6.16 -5.75 -25.48
C THR A 76 4.92 -5.62 -24.58
N LEU A 77 3.97 -4.76 -24.96
CA LEU A 77 2.71 -4.63 -24.21
C LEU A 77 2.04 -6.00 -23.98
N ARG A 78 2.11 -6.90 -24.99
CA ARG A 78 1.57 -8.26 -24.87
C ARG A 78 2.28 -9.09 -23.81
N ASP A 79 3.60 -8.96 -23.72
CA ASP A 79 4.38 -9.73 -22.74
C ASP A 79 4.23 -9.14 -21.33
N ALA A 80 4.14 -7.82 -21.21
CA ALA A 80 3.79 -7.17 -19.96
C ALA A 80 2.41 -7.64 -19.44
N HIS A 81 1.39 -7.71 -20.33
CA HIS A 81 0.08 -8.27 -19.96
C HIS A 81 0.14 -9.72 -19.48
N LYS A 82 0.98 -10.56 -20.07
CA LYS A 82 1.16 -11.94 -19.58
C LYS A 82 1.74 -11.97 -18.15
N GLU A 83 2.62 -11.03 -17.83
CA GLU A 83 3.16 -10.90 -16.46
C GLU A 83 2.07 -10.44 -15.48
N LEU A 84 1.21 -9.49 -15.90
CA LEU A 84 0.05 -9.08 -15.12
C LEU A 84 -0.93 -10.23 -14.90
N ASP A 85 -1.33 -10.93 -15.96
CA ASP A 85 -2.23 -12.09 -15.87
C ASP A 85 -1.70 -13.13 -14.88
N ALA A 86 -0.37 -13.31 -14.85
CA ALA A 86 0.26 -14.26 -13.92
C ALA A 86 0.21 -13.72 -12.47
N PHE A 87 0.42 -12.43 -12.26
CA PHE A 87 0.33 -11.77 -10.96
C PHE A 87 -1.12 -11.82 -10.43
N GLU A 88 -2.08 -11.42 -11.24
CA GLU A 88 -3.50 -11.46 -10.93
C GLU A 88 -3.96 -12.87 -10.57
N LYS A 89 -3.59 -13.86 -11.37
CA LYS A 89 -3.97 -15.26 -11.16
C LYS A 89 -3.55 -15.80 -9.79
N ILE A 90 -2.36 -15.43 -9.34
CA ILE A 90 -1.86 -15.80 -8.00
C ILE A 90 -2.76 -15.20 -6.93
N LEU A 91 -3.07 -13.92 -7.04
CA LEU A 91 -3.86 -13.19 -6.05
C LEU A 91 -5.34 -13.63 -6.04
N PHE A 92 -5.96 -13.81 -7.23
CA PHE A 92 -7.32 -14.33 -7.30
C PHE A 92 -7.44 -15.75 -6.73
N SER A 93 -6.41 -16.60 -6.91
CA SER A 93 -6.41 -17.93 -6.32
C SER A 93 -6.38 -17.90 -4.79
N LYS A 94 -5.81 -16.86 -4.19
CA LYS A 94 -5.66 -16.69 -2.75
C LYS A 94 -6.83 -15.96 -2.10
N PHE A 95 -7.28 -14.87 -2.71
CA PHE A 95 -8.25 -13.94 -2.13
C PHE A 95 -9.69 -14.15 -2.65
N GLY A 96 -9.85 -14.92 -3.72
CA GLY A 96 -11.17 -15.31 -4.27
C GLY A 96 -11.81 -14.25 -5.16
N ASN A 97 -13.10 -14.47 -5.48
CA ASN A 97 -13.80 -13.68 -6.51
C ASN A 97 -14.32 -12.30 -6.03
N ASN A 98 -14.27 -12.02 -4.73
CA ASN A 98 -14.67 -10.72 -4.17
C ASN A 98 -13.47 -9.74 -4.13
N PHE A 99 -12.43 -10.06 -4.88
CA PHE A 99 -11.20 -9.29 -4.99
C PHE A 99 -11.13 -8.65 -6.38
N GLU A 100 -11.06 -7.34 -6.42
CA GLU A 100 -10.84 -6.55 -7.62
C GLU A 100 -9.45 -5.94 -7.55
N MET A 101 -8.77 -5.88 -8.70
CA MET A 101 -7.40 -5.40 -8.72
C MET A 101 -7.17 -4.46 -9.89
N PHE A 102 -6.47 -3.38 -9.60
CA PHE A 102 -5.93 -2.46 -10.59
C PHE A 102 -4.40 -2.40 -10.44
N VAL A 103 -3.69 -2.92 -11.43
CA VAL A 103 -2.22 -2.92 -11.44
C VAL A 103 -1.71 -1.94 -12.48
N HIS A 104 -1.05 -0.88 -12.01
CA HIS A 104 -0.29 0.00 -12.88
C HIS A 104 1.07 -0.62 -13.18
N THR A 105 1.42 -0.73 -14.46
CA THR A 105 2.74 -1.23 -14.85
C THR A 105 3.71 -0.09 -15.08
N ASP A 106 4.80 -0.12 -14.32
CA ASP A 106 5.91 0.80 -14.48
C ASP A 106 7.05 0.15 -15.26
N ASP A 107 7.78 0.96 -16.01
CA ASP A 107 9.05 0.57 -16.62
C ASP A 107 10.19 0.58 -15.60
N CYS A 108 11.16 -0.35 -15.75
CA CYS A 108 12.39 -0.29 -14.97
C CYS A 108 13.32 0.83 -15.49
N LEU A 109 13.91 1.55 -14.55
CA LEU A 109 14.90 2.59 -14.81
C LEU A 109 16.32 2.01 -14.66
N PRO A 110 17.39 2.73 -15.08
CA PRO A 110 18.78 2.30 -14.89
C PRO A 110 19.11 1.94 -13.43
N GLU A 111 18.55 2.70 -12.47
CA GLU A 111 18.70 2.47 -11.02
C GLU A 111 18.07 1.15 -10.58
N SER A 112 16.97 0.76 -11.21
CA SER A 112 16.29 -0.52 -10.93
C SER A 112 17.16 -1.74 -11.26
N CYS A 113 18.23 -1.59 -12.05
CA CYS A 113 19.16 -2.67 -12.34
C CYS A 113 19.89 -3.19 -11.10
N GLU A 114 20.10 -2.34 -10.10
CA GLU A 114 20.80 -2.69 -8.86
C GLU A 114 19.98 -3.63 -7.99
N ILE A 115 18.66 -3.57 -8.08
CA ILE A 115 17.72 -4.42 -7.34
C ILE A 115 17.08 -5.53 -8.20
N CYS A 116 17.32 -5.55 -9.51
CA CYS A 116 16.71 -6.48 -10.45
C CYS A 116 17.49 -7.79 -10.56
N PRO A 117 16.92 -8.95 -10.15
CA PRO A 117 17.63 -10.24 -10.20
C PRO A 117 17.65 -10.90 -11.58
N LEU A 118 17.08 -10.28 -12.62
CA LEU A 118 16.95 -10.85 -13.96
C LEU A 118 18.34 -10.99 -14.64
N LYS A 119 18.94 -12.17 -14.54
CA LYS A 119 20.29 -12.42 -15.05
C LYS A 119 20.42 -12.30 -16.57
N ALA A 120 19.38 -12.65 -17.31
CA ALA A 120 19.38 -12.67 -18.79
C ALA A 120 19.04 -11.28 -19.41
N CYS A 121 19.05 -10.21 -18.63
CA CYS A 121 18.77 -8.88 -19.16
C CYS A 121 19.93 -8.35 -20.00
N VAL A 122 19.71 -8.24 -21.34
CA VAL A 122 20.70 -7.70 -22.28
C VAL A 122 20.79 -6.16 -22.25
N HIS A 123 19.81 -5.51 -21.62
CA HIS A 123 19.73 -4.06 -21.47
C HIS A 123 20.18 -3.57 -20.09
N ARG A 124 20.84 -4.42 -19.31
CA ARG A 124 21.32 -4.06 -17.98
C ARG A 124 22.40 -2.99 -18.06
N GLU A 125 22.15 -1.86 -17.36
CA GLU A 125 23.08 -0.72 -17.32
C GLU A 125 23.91 -0.69 -16.04
N ARG A 126 23.39 -1.24 -14.94
CA ARG A 126 24.10 -1.27 -13.64
C ARG A 126 24.17 -2.70 -13.12
N ARG A 127 25.23 -2.97 -12.35
CA ARG A 127 25.43 -4.28 -11.73
C ARG A 127 24.35 -4.54 -10.68
N PHE A 128 23.79 -5.75 -10.68
CA PHE A 128 22.92 -6.22 -9.59
C PHE A 128 23.69 -6.22 -8.27
N VAL A 129 23.09 -5.67 -7.23
CA VAL A 129 23.64 -5.59 -5.88
C VAL A 129 22.87 -6.53 -4.98
N ASP A 130 21.60 -6.27 -4.74
CA ASP A 130 20.72 -7.09 -3.92
C ASP A 130 19.26 -6.86 -4.30
N ARG A 131 18.38 -7.72 -3.82
CA ARG A 131 16.94 -7.67 -4.09
C ARG A 131 16.22 -7.00 -2.93
N VAL A 132 15.39 -6.00 -3.22
CA VAL A 132 14.50 -5.43 -2.21
C VAL A 132 13.54 -6.51 -1.71
N GLU A 133 13.55 -6.77 -0.42
CA GLU A 133 12.56 -7.62 0.23
C GLU A 133 11.23 -6.85 0.33
N TRP A 134 10.18 -7.43 -0.19
CA TRP A 134 8.87 -6.83 -0.11
C TRP A 134 8.28 -7.10 1.27
N THR A 135 8.30 -6.09 2.11
CA THR A 135 7.65 -6.05 3.42
C THR A 135 6.46 -5.11 3.38
N LYS A 136 5.56 -5.19 4.37
CA LYS A 136 4.40 -4.27 4.42
C LYS A 136 4.82 -2.81 4.36
N ASP A 137 5.85 -2.43 5.11
CA ASP A 137 6.31 -1.03 5.24
C ASP A 137 6.92 -0.50 3.93
N ILE A 138 7.48 -1.39 3.12
CA ILE A 138 8.11 -1.03 1.85
C ILE A 138 7.06 -0.93 0.74
N ILE A 139 6.21 -1.93 0.55
CA ILE A 139 5.31 -1.97 -0.59
C ILE A 139 4.24 -0.88 -0.60
N ILE A 140 3.90 -0.29 0.57
CA ILE A 140 2.94 0.80 0.68
C ILE A 140 3.51 2.16 0.29
N LEU A 141 4.83 2.30 0.19
CA LEU A 141 5.48 3.56 -0.18
C LEU A 141 5.11 3.97 -1.60
N ASP A 142 4.85 5.27 -1.80
CA ASP A 142 4.50 5.86 -3.10
C ASP A 142 5.76 6.26 -3.89
N LYS A 143 6.69 5.30 -4.05
CA LYS A 143 7.92 5.49 -4.83
C LYS A 143 8.48 4.16 -5.32
N LYS A 144 9.17 4.19 -6.47
CA LYS A 144 10.01 3.06 -6.91
C LYS A 144 11.17 2.88 -5.93
N HIS A 145 11.45 1.65 -5.54
CA HIS A 145 12.52 1.36 -4.60
C HIS A 145 13.89 1.30 -5.28
N SER A 146 14.90 1.60 -4.48
CA SER A 146 16.31 1.58 -4.87
C SER A 146 17.14 0.78 -3.87
N ILE A 147 18.42 0.59 -4.17
CA ILE A 147 19.36 -0.06 -3.24
C ILE A 147 19.55 0.74 -1.94
N GLU A 148 19.27 2.04 -1.96
CA GLU A 148 19.36 2.90 -0.76
C GLU A 148 18.26 2.58 0.24
N ASP A 149 17.08 2.19 -0.24
CA ASP A 149 15.96 1.78 0.61
C ASP A 149 16.24 0.48 1.37
N ILE A 150 17.12 -0.38 0.83
CA ILE A 150 17.61 -1.58 1.54
C ILE A 150 18.59 -1.19 2.65
N LYS A 151 19.49 -0.24 2.36
CA LYS A 151 20.54 0.17 3.30
C LYS A 151 20.04 1.04 4.43
N ASN A 152 19.02 1.84 4.17
CA ASN A 152 18.42 2.78 5.09
C ASN A 152 16.89 2.63 5.04
N PRO A 153 16.32 1.56 5.62
CA PRO A 153 14.88 1.38 5.65
C PRO A 153 14.25 2.55 6.41
N VAL A 154 13.47 3.36 5.71
CA VAL A 154 12.69 4.44 6.33
C VAL A 154 11.43 3.80 6.90
N PRO A 155 11.20 3.89 8.23
CA PRO A 155 9.95 3.43 8.80
C PRO A 155 8.79 4.25 8.19
N TYR A 156 7.70 3.58 7.87
CA TYR A 156 6.49 4.25 7.41
C TYR A 156 6.02 5.26 8.47
N ASN A 157 5.92 6.51 8.07
CA ASN A 157 5.42 7.58 8.93
C ASN A 157 4.03 8.01 8.44
N GLU A 158 3.00 7.62 9.18
CA GLU A 158 1.61 7.98 8.85
C GLU A 158 1.41 9.50 8.69
N SER A 159 2.18 10.32 9.41
CA SER A 159 2.07 11.78 9.34
C SER A 159 2.57 12.37 8.00
N GLU A 160 3.32 11.59 7.21
CA GLU A 160 3.80 11.98 5.88
C GLU A 160 2.91 11.43 4.75
N ASN A 161 1.81 10.77 5.09
CA ASN A 161 0.84 10.34 4.08
C ASN A 161 0.21 11.59 3.42
N PRO A 162 0.35 11.77 2.09
CA PRO A 162 -0.16 12.94 1.39
C PRO A 162 -1.65 13.20 1.63
N ALA A 163 -2.44 12.13 1.77
CA ALA A 163 -3.88 12.22 2.05
C ALA A 163 -4.16 12.77 3.46
N ILE A 164 -3.37 12.37 4.47
CA ILE A 164 -3.51 12.87 5.84
C ILE A 164 -2.99 14.31 5.92
N THR A 165 -1.88 14.60 5.25
CA THR A 165 -1.31 15.96 5.20
C THR A 165 -2.29 16.93 4.53
N GLN A 166 -2.94 16.52 3.45
CA GLN A 166 -3.92 17.35 2.75
C GLN A 166 -5.16 17.57 3.61
N LEU A 167 -5.68 16.52 4.26
CA LEU A 167 -6.83 16.60 5.15
C LEU A 167 -6.55 17.52 6.35
N THR A 168 -5.36 17.43 6.95
CA THR A 168 -4.95 18.31 8.06
C THR A 168 -4.76 19.76 7.62
N THR A 169 -4.32 19.97 6.38
CA THR A 169 -4.21 21.32 5.80
C THR A 169 -5.59 21.90 5.54
N ASP A 170 -6.49 21.14 4.91
CA ASP A 170 -7.86 21.55 4.64
C ASP A 170 -8.65 21.84 5.92
N LEU A 171 -8.45 21.03 6.97
CA LEU A 171 -9.05 21.26 8.29
C LEU A 171 -8.50 22.53 8.98
N LYS A 172 -7.23 22.86 8.79
CA LYS A 172 -6.64 24.11 9.28
C LYS A 172 -7.16 25.32 8.52
N GLU A 173 -7.25 25.24 7.19
CA GLU A 173 -7.78 26.31 6.35
C GLU A 173 -9.27 26.58 6.61
N HIS A 174 -10.04 25.57 7.02
CA HIS A 174 -11.45 25.72 7.37
C HIS A 174 -11.72 25.97 8.86
N GLY A 175 -10.69 26.28 9.65
CA GLY A 175 -10.85 26.73 11.06
C GLY A 175 -11.32 25.64 12.03
N ALA A 176 -11.23 24.36 11.67
CA ALA A 176 -11.68 23.27 12.53
C ALA A 176 -10.68 22.89 13.65
N LEU A 177 -9.45 23.44 13.64
CA LEU A 177 -8.38 23.11 14.59
C LEU A 177 -7.89 24.31 15.45
N GLU A 178 -8.62 25.43 15.49
CA GLU A 178 -8.18 26.63 16.23
C GLU A 178 -8.62 26.72 17.70
N ASN A 179 -9.14 25.67 18.32
CA ASN A 179 -9.69 25.75 19.68
C ASN A 179 -9.03 24.85 20.75
N GLU A 180 -7.71 24.66 20.74
CA GLU A 180 -7.04 23.97 21.86
C GLU A 180 -5.82 24.71 22.46
N HIS A 181 -5.72 26.03 22.33
CA HIS A 181 -4.67 26.76 23.03
C HIS A 181 -5.15 28.13 23.56
N HIS A 182 -6.13 28.15 24.47
CA HIS A 182 -6.33 29.27 25.41
C HIS A 182 -7.11 28.76 26.62
N ASP A 183 -6.39 28.20 27.57
CA ASP A 183 -6.71 28.34 29.00
C ASP A 183 -5.62 27.67 29.85
N ASN A 184 -4.53 28.39 30.06
CA ASN A 184 -3.70 28.20 31.25
C ASN A 184 -2.71 29.36 31.40
N VAL A 185 -3.23 30.55 31.78
CA VAL A 185 -2.49 31.55 32.55
C VAL A 185 -3.50 32.35 33.38
N LYS A 186 -3.69 31.96 34.62
CA LYS A 186 -3.78 32.85 35.78
C LYS A 186 -3.73 32.02 37.05
#